data_6c39a683001bbd50678a6eda1159b5ed
#
_entry.id   6c39a683001bbd50678a6eda1159b5ed
#
_cell.length_a   1.000
_cell.length_b   1.000
_cell.length_c   1.000
_cell.angle_alpha   90.00
_cell.angle_beta   90.00
_cell.angle_gamma   90.00
#
_symmetry.space_group_name_H-M   'P 1'
#
loop_
_entity.id
_entity.type
_entity.pdbx_description
1 polymer ?
#
loop_
_entity_poly.entity_id
_entity_poly.type
_entity_poly.pdbx_seq_one_letter_code
_entity_poly.pdbx_strand_id
1 'polypeptide(L)'
;VVFSTAALGMMLVLSGAPAEVGPVWQKSSVYKHSQRSADLHEGSGDVSPNDVIQDTCVRCHNERRLSGNLSLAGFDADKADQNAEIAERMIRKLRAGMMPPVGARRPGGDTLQTVVEELERVIDSRASRNPNPGARTFQRLNRAEYERAIRDLLLLEVDASEWLQNDQMSANFDNIADVQSLSATLLESYLNAASEISRLALGNRDAPAVDQVYKLPEYISQHPWDRVEGAPYGTRGGIVIDHVFPTDGEYVFGITFTGGRNARLEDVDISIDGERVALLHYTRSGVGADGRGGEGIRTEPIVLRVGQHKVSAAFVRRGDGPYEDLLRPHEWSLAGGGSGGNGITSLPHVRDLIVSGPYNTTGISETPTRSKIFSCRPTVPSEELACARQIVSRFGTEAYRRPLLDSDISGLMNFYADGSERGGFEGGVRRALEAVLASPHFVFRFEREPGKIDSGEAYRLSDVDLASRLSFFLWGTPP
;
A
#
# COMPACT_ATOMS: atom_id res chain seq x y z
N VAL A 1 60.59 2.18 -35.82
CA VAL A 1 60.89 3.60 -36.17
C VAL A 1 60.05 4.46 -35.25
N VAL A 2 60.76 5.17 -34.45
CA VAL A 2 60.42 6.17 -33.44
C VAL A 2 59.75 7.38 -34.11
N PHE A 3 58.73 7.97 -33.48
CA PHE A 3 58.72 9.40 -33.19
C PHE A 3 57.72 9.74 -32.08
N SER A 4 58.31 10.32 -31.05
CA SER A 4 57.70 10.93 -29.89
C SER A 4 57.33 12.39 -30.25
N THR A 5 56.17 12.88 -29.78
CA THR A 5 55.98 14.31 -29.51
C THR A 5 55.13 14.51 -28.28
N ALA A 6 55.76 15.04 -27.27
CA ALA A 6 55.16 15.58 -26.06
C ALA A 6 54.40 16.88 -26.37
N ALA A 7 53.25 17.07 -25.80
CA ALA A 7 52.64 18.39 -25.67
C ALA A 7 52.19 18.58 -24.22
N LEU A 8 52.84 19.49 -23.55
CA LEU A 8 52.59 20.08 -22.25
C LEU A 8 51.26 20.89 -22.34
N GLY A 9 50.29 20.59 -21.53
CA GLY A 9 49.05 21.37 -21.40
C GLY A 9 48.68 21.54 -19.94
N MET A 10 48.79 22.71 -19.52
CA MET A 10 48.62 23.40 -18.26
C MET A 10 47.41 22.98 -17.45
N MET A 11 47.64 22.49 -16.24
CA MET A 11 46.65 22.20 -15.20
C MET A 11 46.18 23.53 -14.59
N LEU A 12 44.92 23.90 -14.86
CA LEU A 12 44.18 24.89 -14.08
C LEU A 12 43.39 24.16 -13.01
N VAL A 13 43.89 24.24 -11.78
CA VAL A 13 43.18 23.80 -10.57
C VAL A 13 42.15 24.88 -10.25
N LEU A 14 40.88 24.58 -10.56
CA LEU A 14 39.73 25.30 -10.00
C LEU A 14 39.25 24.51 -8.81
N SER A 15 39.58 24.98 -7.63
CA SER A 15 39.01 24.56 -6.37
C SER A 15 37.56 25.04 -6.30
N GLY A 16 36.62 24.17 -6.71
CA GLY A 16 35.21 24.36 -6.46
C GLY A 16 34.80 23.54 -5.24
N ALA A 17 34.41 24.21 -4.16
CA ALA A 17 33.80 23.60 -3.02
C ALA A 17 32.51 22.88 -3.43
N PRO A 18 32.14 21.72 -2.83
CA PRO A 18 30.87 21.08 -3.11
C PRO A 18 29.75 21.97 -2.60
N ALA A 19 28.87 22.38 -3.51
CA ALA A 19 27.61 23.00 -3.15
C ALA A 19 26.76 21.95 -2.43
N GLU A 20 26.49 22.15 -1.16
CA GLU A 20 25.43 21.43 -0.44
C GLU A 20 24.11 21.73 -1.11
N VAL A 21 23.57 20.74 -1.84
CA VAL A 21 22.19 20.75 -2.31
C VAL A 21 21.33 20.38 -1.11
N GLY A 22 20.97 21.38 -0.32
CA GLY A 22 19.91 21.24 0.66
C GLY A 22 18.57 21.01 -0.03
N PRO A 23 17.65 20.25 0.56
CA PRO A 23 16.34 20.03 -0.03
C PRO A 23 15.62 21.38 -0.18
N VAL A 24 15.27 21.70 -1.42
CA VAL A 24 14.42 22.85 -1.75
C VAL A 24 12.99 22.49 -1.32
N TRP A 25 12.71 22.62 -0.04
CA TRP A 25 11.34 22.76 0.41
C TRP A 25 10.89 24.15 -0.04
N GLN A 26 10.18 24.18 -1.17
CA GLN A 26 9.38 25.35 -1.47
C GLN A 26 8.48 25.56 -0.25
N LYS A 27 8.75 26.61 0.49
CA LYS A 27 7.85 27.14 1.49
C LYS A 27 6.55 27.45 0.74
N SER A 28 5.59 26.52 0.81
CA SER A 28 4.20 26.88 0.56
C SER A 28 3.95 28.06 1.47
N SER A 29 3.53 29.15 0.88
CA SER A 29 3.15 30.34 1.61
C SER A 29 2.04 29.93 2.58
N VAL A 30 2.44 29.69 3.83
CA VAL A 30 1.52 29.75 4.93
C VAL A 30 0.93 31.14 4.83
N TYR A 31 -0.36 31.21 4.54
CA TYR A 31 -1.13 32.44 4.61
C TYR A 31 -0.80 33.10 5.96
N LYS A 32 0.13 34.05 5.94
CA LYS A 32 0.24 35.00 7.03
C LYS A 32 -1.09 35.74 7.01
N HIS A 33 -1.93 35.44 7.96
CA HIS A 33 -2.99 36.34 8.34
C HIS A 33 -2.32 37.68 8.59
N SER A 34 -2.37 38.54 7.61
CA SER A 34 -1.93 39.90 7.70
C SER A 34 -2.85 40.61 8.72
N GLN A 35 -2.30 40.90 9.88
CA GLN A 35 -2.83 41.99 10.72
C GLN A 35 -2.66 43.30 9.93
N ARG A 36 -3.48 43.50 8.93
CA ARG A 36 -3.72 44.72 8.23
C ARG A 36 -5.21 45.04 8.32
N SER A 37 -5.65 45.41 9.49
CA SER A 37 -6.99 45.96 9.67
C SER A 37 -7.02 46.95 10.81
N ALA A 38 -6.40 48.07 10.55
CA ALA A 38 -6.76 49.29 11.28
C ALA A 38 -6.34 50.48 10.44
N ASP A 39 -6.81 50.74 9.27
CA ASP A 39 -6.80 52.11 8.69
C ASP A 39 -7.20 52.11 7.21
N LEU A 40 -8.32 51.51 6.82
CA LEU A 40 -9.03 51.81 5.56
C LEU A 40 -10.54 51.46 5.69
N HIS A 41 -11.20 52.10 6.65
CA HIS A 41 -12.66 52.08 6.70
C HIS A 41 -13.18 53.51 6.63
N GLU A 42 -13.08 54.10 5.44
CA GLU A 42 -13.93 55.18 5.06
C GLU A 42 -14.66 54.83 3.78
N GLY A 43 -15.94 54.42 3.89
CA GLY A 43 -16.87 54.46 2.76
C GLY A 43 -17.61 53.22 2.34
N SER A 44 -17.75 52.16 3.15
CA SER A 44 -18.80 51.14 2.91
C SER A 44 -19.72 51.12 4.13
N GLY A 45 -20.99 51.48 3.93
CA GLY A 45 -21.98 51.28 4.97
C GLY A 45 -21.92 49.83 5.47
N ASP A 46 -21.88 49.71 6.77
CA ASP A 46 -21.77 48.44 7.48
C ASP A 46 -22.99 47.55 7.17
N VAL A 47 -22.89 46.78 6.07
CA VAL A 47 -24.01 45.92 5.64
C VAL A 47 -23.93 44.68 6.52
N SER A 48 -24.91 44.52 7.40
CA SER A 48 -25.01 43.35 8.27
C SER A 48 -25.03 42.06 7.48
N PRO A 49 -24.28 41.01 7.89
CA PRO A 49 -24.39 39.68 7.31
C PRO A 49 -25.82 39.15 7.16
N ASN A 50 -26.68 39.46 8.13
CA ASN A 50 -28.10 39.11 8.09
C ASN A 50 -28.83 39.82 6.96
N ASP A 51 -28.56 41.10 6.72
CA ASP A 51 -29.17 41.83 5.60
C ASP A 51 -28.76 41.28 4.26
N VAL A 52 -27.47 40.88 4.10
CA VAL A 52 -26.99 40.24 2.89
C VAL A 52 -27.69 38.89 2.65
N ILE A 53 -27.89 38.10 3.68
CA ILE A 53 -28.58 36.81 3.59
C ILE A 53 -30.04 37.03 3.19
N GLN A 54 -30.73 37.97 3.79
CA GLN A 54 -32.13 38.29 3.48
C GLN A 54 -32.29 38.84 2.07
N ASP A 55 -31.44 39.76 1.67
CA ASP A 55 -31.58 40.45 0.39
C ASP A 55 -31.06 39.61 -0.82
N THR A 56 -30.10 38.71 -0.57
CA THR A 56 -29.46 37.98 -1.65
C THR A 56 -29.85 36.50 -1.64
N CYS A 57 -29.74 35.82 -0.51
CA CYS A 57 -29.86 34.36 -0.44
C CYS A 57 -31.33 33.92 -0.37
N VAL A 58 -32.14 34.60 0.46
CA VAL A 58 -33.56 34.27 0.70
C VAL A 58 -34.41 34.45 -0.56
N ARG A 59 -33.98 35.25 -1.53
CA ARG A 59 -34.68 35.34 -2.84
C ARG A 59 -34.87 33.99 -3.52
N CYS A 60 -33.92 33.06 -3.36
CA CYS A 60 -33.96 31.72 -3.93
C CYS A 60 -34.20 30.64 -2.87
N HIS A 61 -33.62 30.81 -1.68
CA HIS A 61 -33.72 29.89 -0.55
C HIS A 61 -34.80 30.31 0.44
N ASN A 62 -36.06 30.26 0.04
CA ASN A 62 -37.23 30.59 0.86
C ASN A 62 -38.27 29.45 0.80
N GLU A 63 -39.28 29.52 1.65
CA GLU A 63 -40.33 28.52 1.82
C GLU A 63 -41.09 28.16 0.52
N ARG A 64 -41.15 29.08 -0.44
CA ARG A 64 -41.87 28.85 -1.72
C ARG A 64 -41.01 28.19 -2.78
N ARG A 65 -39.75 28.61 -2.90
CA ARG A 65 -38.85 28.14 -3.99
C ARG A 65 -38.01 26.94 -3.57
N LEU A 66 -37.63 26.87 -2.31
CA LEU A 66 -36.81 25.80 -1.72
C LEU A 66 -35.64 25.37 -2.63
N SER A 67 -34.93 26.35 -3.24
CA SER A 67 -33.83 26.05 -4.15
C SER A 67 -32.76 25.21 -3.44
N GLY A 68 -32.40 24.07 -4.00
CA GLY A 68 -31.50 23.10 -3.33
C GLY A 68 -32.07 22.47 -2.07
N ASN A 69 -33.39 22.41 -1.94
CA ASN A 69 -34.12 21.92 -0.79
C ASN A 69 -33.71 22.62 0.53
N LEU A 70 -33.50 23.94 0.46
CA LEU A 70 -33.05 24.79 1.56
C LEU A 70 -33.89 26.05 1.66
N SER A 71 -34.35 26.36 2.88
CA SER A 71 -34.92 27.67 3.26
C SER A 71 -33.97 28.37 4.23
N LEU A 72 -33.70 29.63 3.95
CA LEU A 72 -32.91 30.53 4.81
C LEU A 72 -33.78 31.68 5.39
N ALA A 73 -35.11 31.61 5.22
CA ALA A 73 -36.02 32.68 5.64
C ALA A 73 -35.94 32.97 7.16
N GLY A 74 -35.63 31.96 7.96
CA GLY A 74 -35.43 32.11 9.41
C GLY A 74 -33.99 31.97 9.87
N PHE A 75 -33.02 31.99 8.95
CA PHE A 75 -31.62 31.85 9.31
C PHE A 75 -31.06 33.18 9.84
N ASP A 76 -30.39 33.10 10.98
CA ASP A 76 -29.77 34.22 11.68
C ASP A 76 -28.26 33.96 11.76
N ALA A 77 -27.46 34.82 11.12
CA ALA A 77 -26.00 34.69 11.09
C ALA A 77 -25.38 34.82 12.48
N ASP A 78 -25.95 35.65 13.36
CA ASP A 78 -25.48 35.82 14.71
C ASP A 78 -25.70 34.58 15.59
N LYS A 79 -26.56 33.67 15.13
CA LYS A 79 -26.88 32.38 15.75
C LYS A 79 -26.55 31.20 14.83
N ALA A 80 -25.57 31.38 13.98
CA ALA A 80 -25.14 30.34 13.03
C ALA A 80 -24.74 29.00 13.73
N ASP A 81 -24.30 29.09 14.97
CA ASP A 81 -23.97 27.94 15.82
C ASP A 81 -25.20 27.05 16.16
N GLN A 82 -26.43 27.60 16.13
CA GLN A 82 -27.65 26.83 16.33
C GLN A 82 -28.04 26.01 15.07
N ASN A 83 -27.55 26.43 13.91
CA ASN A 83 -27.76 25.78 12.60
C ASN A 83 -26.44 25.56 11.88
N ALA A 84 -25.45 25.03 12.61
CA ALA A 84 -24.05 24.87 12.14
C ALA A 84 -23.93 24.11 10.81
N GLU A 85 -24.74 23.07 10.59
CA GLU A 85 -24.72 22.31 9.33
C GLU A 85 -25.10 23.16 8.12
N ILE A 86 -26.11 24.05 8.29
CA ILE A 86 -26.54 24.97 7.22
C ILE A 86 -25.46 26.02 7.00
N ALA A 87 -24.92 26.59 8.07
CA ALA A 87 -23.87 27.60 8.00
C ALA A 87 -22.60 27.03 7.31
N GLU A 88 -22.17 25.83 7.64
CA GLU A 88 -21.05 25.14 6.99
C GLU A 88 -21.29 24.91 5.49
N ARG A 89 -22.50 24.56 5.10
CA ARG A 89 -22.86 24.44 3.68
C ARG A 89 -22.79 25.79 2.97
N MET A 90 -23.24 26.86 3.63
CA MET A 90 -23.15 28.24 3.11
C MET A 90 -21.68 28.63 2.93
N ILE A 91 -20.85 28.49 3.94
CA ILE A 91 -19.40 28.78 3.91
C ILE A 91 -18.74 28.09 2.71
N ARG A 92 -18.90 26.77 2.60
CA ARG A 92 -18.31 26.00 1.49
C ARG A 92 -18.75 26.48 0.10
N LYS A 93 -20.04 26.79 -0.07
CA LYS A 93 -20.58 27.24 -1.37
C LYS A 93 -20.15 28.67 -1.69
N LEU A 94 -20.05 29.54 -0.70
CA LEU A 94 -19.59 30.92 -0.87
C LEU A 94 -18.10 30.98 -1.16
N ARG A 95 -17.26 30.25 -0.41
CA ARG A 95 -15.82 30.16 -0.65
C ARG A 95 -15.47 29.57 -2.03
N ALA A 96 -16.24 28.58 -2.47
CA ALA A 96 -16.08 28.00 -3.81
C ALA A 96 -16.63 28.89 -4.95
N GLY A 97 -17.18 30.08 -4.64
CA GLY A 97 -17.77 30.96 -5.64
C GLY A 97 -19.01 30.39 -6.34
N MET A 98 -19.60 29.30 -5.79
CA MET A 98 -20.76 28.65 -6.39
C MET A 98 -22.08 29.35 -6.11
N MET A 99 -22.11 30.22 -5.08
CA MET A 99 -23.28 31.01 -4.70
C MET A 99 -22.92 32.50 -4.61
N PRO A 100 -23.79 33.40 -5.01
CA PRO A 100 -24.97 33.20 -5.87
C PRO A 100 -24.57 32.55 -7.22
N PRO A 101 -25.48 31.78 -7.88
CA PRO A 101 -25.15 31.09 -9.10
C PRO A 101 -24.89 32.06 -10.28
N VAL A 102 -24.29 31.56 -11.35
CA VAL A 102 -24.02 32.34 -12.56
C VAL A 102 -25.33 32.92 -13.11
N GLY A 103 -25.32 34.21 -13.40
CA GLY A 103 -26.51 34.98 -13.88
C GLY A 103 -27.36 35.58 -12.76
N ALA A 104 -27.15 35.23 -11.51
CA ALA A 104 -27.78 35.92 -10.39
C ALA A 104 -27.00 37.19 -9.99
N ARG A 105 -27.71 38.17 -9.45
CA ARG A 105 -27.09 39.41 -8.91
C ARG A 105 -26.20 39.05 -7.74
N ARG A 106 -24.93 39.43 -7.80
CA ARG A 106 -23.95 39.27 -6.72
C ARG A 106 -23.74 40.62 -6.02
N PRO A 107 -23.67 40.65 -4.67
CA PRO A 107 -23.21 41.82 -3.94
C PRO A 107 -21.80 42.22 -4.40
N GLY A 108 -21.52 43.52 -4.35
CA GLY A 108 -20.21 44.04 -4.72
C GLY A 108 -19.17 43.93 -3.58
N GLY A 109 -17.90 44.13 -3.94
CA GLY A 109 -16.79 44.12 -2.98
C GLY A 109 -16.66 42.81 -2.23
N ASP A 110 -16.24 42.88 -0.97
CA ASP A 110 -15.97 41.76 -0.10
C ASP A 110 -17.19 41.29 0.73
N THR A 111 -18.39 41.76 0.34
CA THR A 111 -19.64 41.53 1.12
C THR A 111 -19.89 40.03 1.38
N LEU A 112 -19.71 39.15 0.39
CA LEU A 112 -19.90 37.70 0.58
C LEU A 112 -18.80 37.08 1.45
N GLN A 113 -17.59 37.62 1.40
CA GLN A 113 -16.50 37.20 2.28
C GLN A 113 -16.78 37.60 3.72
N THR A 114 -17.30 38.81 3.97
CA THR A 114 -17.72 39.24 5.31
C THR A 114 -18.79 38.31 5.91
N VAL A 115 -19.76 37.86 5.09
CA VAL A 115 -20.73 36.85 5.54
C VAL A 115 -20.03 35.54 5.95
N VAL A 116 -19.08 35.06 5.16
CA VAL A 116 -18.34 33.84 5.47
C VAL A 116 -17.55 33.97 6.76
N GLU A 117 -16.81 35.08 6.92
CA GLU A 117 -15.99 35.35 8.10
C GLU A 117 -16.83 35.42 9.37
N GLU A 118 -18.01 36.03 9.29
CA GLU A 118 -18.91 36.07 10.43
C GLU A 118 -19.49 34.70 10.78
N LEU A 119 -19.95 33.94 9.81
CA LEU A 119 -20.44 32.59 10.05
C LEU A 119 -19.35 31.71 10.69
N GLU A 120 -18.12 31.77 10.19
CA GLU A 120 -16.97 31.04 10.74
C GLU A 120 -16.70 31.52 12.20
N ARG A 121 -16.64 32.81 12.42
CA ARG A 121 -16.40 33.37 13.74
C ARG A 121 -17.40 32.88 14.80
N VAL A 122 -18.69 32.82 14.45
CA VAL A 122 -19.74 32.35 15.35
C VAL A 122 -19.60 30.86 15.64
N ILE A 123 -19.39 30.03 14.58
CA ILE A 123 -19.24 28.59 14.72
C ILE A 123 -17.96 28.23 15.49
N ASP A 124 -16.81 28.82 15.14
CA ASP A 124 -15.52 28.57 15.78
C ASP A 124 -15.52 29.00 17.25
N SER A 125 -16.16 30.15 17.56
CA SER A 125 -16.31 30.58 18.94
C SER A 125 -17.11 29.58 19.79
N ARG A 126 -18.11 28.92 19.20
CA ARG A 126 -18.88 27.87 19.87
C ARG A 126 -18.05 26.59 20.01
N ALA A 127 -17.40 26.16 18.92
CA ALA A 127 -16.56 24.97 18.90
C ALA A 127 -15.41 25.08 19.92
N SER A 128 -14.80 26.26 20.04
CA SER A 128 -13.72 26.49 21.00
C SER A 128 -14.17 26.37 22.46
N ARG A 129 -15.42 26.75 22.75
CA ARG A 129 -16.00 26.66 24.12
C ARG A 129 -16.51 25.26 24.44
N ASN A 130 -16.91 24.50 23.42
CA ASN A 130 -17.44 23.16 23.58
C ASN A 130 -16.88 22.26 22.44
N PRO A 131 -15.60 21.92 22.52
CA PRO A 131 -14.96 21.11 21.48
C PRO A 131 -15.58 19.72 21.42
N ASN A 132 -15.88 19.27 20.20
CA ASN A 132 -16.33 17.91 19.92
C ASN A 132 -15.28 17.18 19.08
N PRO A 133 -14.32 16.48 19.70
CA PRO A 133 -13.29 15.76 18.99
C PRO A 133 -13.81 14.49 18.28
N GLY A 134 -15.11 14.22 18.35
CA GLY A 134 -15.73 13.02 17.85
C GLY A 134 -15.66 11.84 18.82
N ALA A 135 -16.33 10.75 18.46
CA ALA A 135 -16.29 9.53 19.22
C ALA A 135 -15.11 8.66 18.79
N ARG A 136 -14.54 7.94 19.77
CA ARG A 136 -13.54 6.93 19.49
C ARG A 136 -14.21 5.68 18.92
N THR A 137 -13.65 5.17 17.84
CA THR A 137 -14.07 3.92 17.25
C THR A 137 -12.88 2.96 17.18
N PHE A 138 -13.13 1.66 17.38
CA PHE A 138 -12.11 0.65 17.17
C PHE A 138 -11.88 0.47 15.67
N GLN A 139 -10.66 0.71 15.22
CA GLN A 139 -10.27 0.52 13.84
C GLN A 139 -9.41 -0.73 13.72
N ARG A 140 -9.81 -1.62 12.85
CA ARG A 140 -9.02 -2.75 12.39
C ARG A 140 -8.08 -2.27 11.26
N LEU A 141 -6.94 -2.92 11.09
CA LEU A 141 -6.16 -2.74 9.87
C LEU A 141 -6.99 -3.26 8.69
N ASN A 142 -7.11 -2.47 7.63
CA ASN A 142 -7.59 -2.98 6.35
C ASN A 142 -6.49 -3.84 5.70
N ARG A 143 -6.83 -4.53 4.61
CA ARG A 143 -5.89 -5.46 3.96
C ARG A 143 -4.57 -4.78 3.56
N ALA A 144 -4.64 -3.61 2.94
CA ALA A 144 -3.46 -2.86 2.51
C ALA A 144 -2.62 -2.32 3.69
N GLU A 145 -3.25 -1.93 4.79
CA GLU A 145 -2.56 -1.54 6.02
C GLU A 145 -1.89 -2.75 6.69
N TYR A 146 -2.54 -3.91 6.64
CA TYR A 146 -1.99 -5.17 7.16
C TYR A 146 -0.73 -5.59 6.38
N GLU A 147 -0.77 -5.58 5.05
CA GLU A 147 0.37 -5.87 4.17
C GLU A 147 1.55 -4.95 4.47
N ARG A 148 1.30 -3.64 4.54
CA ARG A 148 2.34 -2.66 4.87
C ARG A 148 2.90 -2.86 6.28
N ALA A 149 2.06 -3.18 7.26
CA ALA A 149 2.50 -3.46 8.62
C ALA A 149 3.40 -4.72 8.69
N ILE A 150 3.07 -5.78 7.93
CA ILE A 150 3.90 -6.98 7.81
C ILE A 150 5.23 -6.65 7.14
N ARG A 151 5.20 -5.93 6.02
CA ARG A 151 6.42 -5.51 5.31
C ARG A 151 7.35 -4.73 6.23
N ASP A 152 6.83 -3.74 6.94
CA ASP A 152 7.63 -2.88 7.79
C ASP A 152 8.14 -3.62 9.04
N LEU A 153 7.35 -4.54 9.59
CA LEU A 153 7.73 -5.35 10.75
C LEU A 153 8.74 -6.45 10.42
N LEU A 154 8.59 -7.12 9.27
CA LEU A 154 9.33 -8.33 8.93
C LEU A 154 10.25 -8.21 7.72
N LEU A 155 10.22 -7.11 6.96
CA LEU A 155 10.86 -6.98 5.64
C LEU A 155 10.40 -8.10 4.68
N LEU A 156 9.11 -8.43 4.72
CA LEU A 156 8.48 -9.48 3.93
C LEU A 156 7.27 -8.91 3.20
N GLU A 157 7.28 -8.96 1.88
CA GLU A 157 6.13 -8.59 1.06
C GLU A 157 5.16 -9.78 0.99
N VAL A 158 3.91 -9.54 1.31
CA VAL A 158 2.84 -10.56 1.28
C VAL A 158 1.63 -10.03 0.52
N ASP A 159 0.92 -10.90 -0.18
CA ASP A 159 -0.42 -10.62 -0.70
C ASP A 159 -1.45 -11.12 0.30
N ALA A 160 -2.00 -10.23 1.11
CA ALA A 160 -2.99 -10.61 2.12
C ALA A 160 -4.31 -11.09 1.50
N SER A 161 -4.52 -10.93 0.19
CA SER A 161 -5.70 -11.48 -0.50
C SER A 161 -5.75 -13.01 -0.51
N GLU A 162 -4.62 -13.67 -0.26
CA GLU A 162 -4.54 -15.12 -0.10
C GLU A 162 -5.31 -15.61 1.14
N TRP A 163 -5.44 -14.79 2.17
CA TRP A 163 -6.06 -15.17 3.44
C TRP A 163 -7.26 -14.29 3.80
N LEU A 164 -7.15 -12.97 3.57
CA LEU A 164 -8.13 -11.99 4.01
C LEU A 164 -9.11 -11.65 2.88
N GLN A 165 -10.39 -11.65 3.20
CA GLN A 165 -11.42 -11.19 2.28
C GLN A 165 -11.28 -9.68 2.00
N ASN A 166 -11.92 -9.22 0.92
CA ASN A 166 -11.99 -7.79 0.62
C ASN A 166 -12.66 -7.03 1.76
N ASP A 167 -12.08 -5.88 2.09
CA ASP A 167 -12.67 -4.99 3.08
C ASP A 167 -14.00 -4.40 2.58
N GLN A 168 -14.95 -4.25 3.49
CA GLN A 168 -16.18 -3.55 3.20
C GLN A 168 -15.93 -2.05 3.06
N MET A 169 -16.63 -1.42 2.13
CA MET A 169 -16.46 0.01 1.87
C MET A 169 -17.63 0.81 2.43
N SER A 170 -17.34 1.94 3.06
CA SER A 170 -18.30 2.98 3.40
C SER A 170 -17.91 4.26 2.68
N ALA A 171 -18.83 4.89 1.97
CA ALA A 171 -18.58 6.09 1.16
C ALA A 171 -17.35 5.99 0.22
N ASN A 172 -17.09 4.80 -0.34
CA ASN A 172 -15.92 4.43 -1.16
C ASN A 172 -14.58 4.40 -0.40
N PHE A 173 -14.60 4.29 0.93
CA PHE A 173 -13.41 4.09 1.76
C PHE A 173 -13.50 2.75 2.51
N ASP A 174 -12.40 2.03 2.58
CA ASP A 174 -12.25 0.74 3.27
C ASP A 174 -11.68 0.87 4.69
N ASN A 175 -11.28 2.07 5.07
CA ASN A 175 -10.65 2.37 6.36
C ASN A 175 -11.59 3.10 7.35
N ILE A 176 -12.90 3.11 7.07
CA ILE A 176 -13.90 3.68 7.98
C ILE A 176 -14.30 2.62 9.02
N ALA A 177 -14.13 2.95 10.29
CA ALA A 177 -14.28 2.01 11.39
C ALA A 177 -15.69 1.41 11.54
N ASP A 178 -16.73 2.09 11.09
CA ASP A 178 -18.13 1.64 11.21
C ASP A 178 -18.43 0.38 10.38
N VAL A 179 -17.63 0.10 9.35
CA VAL A 179 -17.75 -1.10 8.51
C VAL A 179 -16.70 -2.18 8.81
N GLN A 180 -15.74 -1.88 9.67
CA GLN A 180 -14.62 -2.79 10.01
C GLN A 180 -14.97 -3.76 11.15
N SER A 181 -16.07 -4.51 11.00
CA SER A 181 -16.46 -5.54 11.97
C SER A 181 -15.53 -6.76 11.93
N LEU A 182 -15.39 -7.44 13.06
CA LEU A 182 -14.69 -8.72 13.18
C LEU A 182 -15.71 -9.86 13.25
N SER A 183 -15.79 -10.66 12.19
CA SER A 183 -16.55 -11.91 12.19
C SER A 183 -15.67 -13.09 12.65
N ALA A 184 -16.29 -14.20 13.03
CA ALA A 184 -15.56 -15.43 13.34
C ALA A 184 -14.70 -15.92 12.16
N THR A 185 -15.24 -15.86 10.94
CA THR A 185 -14.51 -16.21 9.72
C THR A 185 -13.30 -15.32 9.49
N LEU A 186 -13.43 -14.01 9.70
CA LEU A 186 -12.32 -13.08 9.56
C LEU A 186 -11.25 -13.30 10.64
N LEU A 187 -11.66 -13.65 11.87
CA LEU A 187 -10.72 -14.02 12.92
C LEU A 187 -9.91 -15.25 12.53
N GLU A 188 -10.56 -16.29 12.01
CA GLU A 188 -9.89 -17.49 11.48
C GLU A 188 -8.91 -17.14 10.36
N SER A 189 -9.30 -16.23 9.47
CA SER A 189 -8.42 -15.73 8.40
C SER A 189 -7.15 -15.07 8.95
N TYR A 190 -7.25 -14.23 9.99
CA TYR A 190 -6.06 -13.65 10.64
C TYR A 190 -5.18 -14.68 11.33
N LEU A 191 -5.77 -15.71 11.97
CA LEU A 191 -5.00 -16.80 12.58
C LEU A 191 -4.23 -17.58 11.52
N ASN A 192 -4.87 -17.90 10.40
CA ASN A 192 -4.24 -18.58 9.28
C ASN A 192 -3.13 -17.73 8.65
N ALA A 193 -3.39 -16.43 8.40
CA ALA A 193 -2.39 -15.49 7.90
C ALA A 193 -1.18 -15.41 8.84
N ALA A 194 -1.39 -15.25 10.15
CA ALA A 194 -0.31 -15.21 11.13
C ALA A 194 0.55 -16.49 11.13
N SER A 195 -0.10 -17.65 11.01
CA SER A 195 0.57 -18.94 10.93
C SER A 195 1.43 -19.05 9.67
N GLU A 196 0.88 -18.73 8.50
CA GLU A 196 1.63 -18.82 7.23
C GLU A 196 2.74 -17.77 7.16
N ILE A 197 2.47 -16.51 7.51
CA ILE A 197 3.47 -15.44 7.50
C ILE A 197 4.63 -15.78 8.45
N SER A 198 4.36 -16.36 9.63
CA SER A 198 5.43 -16.77 10.55
C SER A 198 6.33 -17.87 9.96
N ARG A 199 5.77 -18.77 9.14
CA ARG A 199 6.54 -19.80 8.41
C ARG A 199 7.35 -19.19 7.28
N LEU A 200 6.75 -18.30 6.48
CA LEU A 200 7.44 -17.60 5.41
C LEU A 200 8.60 -16.76 5.93
N ALA A 201 8.41 -16.11 7.08
CA ALA A 201 9.42 -15.24 7.69
C ALA A 201 10.67 -15.99 8.19
N LEU A 202 10.49 -17.19 8.75
CA LEU A 202 11.60 -17.96 9.31
C LEU A 202 12.10 -19.07 8.38
N GLY A 203 11.31 -19.42 7.37
CA GLY A 203 11.53 -20.60 6.55
C GLY A 203 10.95 -21.86 7.22
N ASN A 204 10.87 -22.94 6.43
CA ASN A 204 10.34 -24.23 6.84
C ASN A 204 11.17 -25.36 6.24
N ARG A 205 12.01 -26.02 7.06
CA ARG A 205 12.84 -27.16 6.64
C ARG A 205 12.03 -28.34 6.11
N ASP A 206 10.84 -28.52 6.66
CA ASP A 206 9.96 -29.64 6.38
C ASP A 206 8.86 -29.27 5.39
N ALA A 207 9.08 -28.21 4.59
CA ALA A 207 8.14 -27.80 3.56
C ALA A 207 7.93 -28.94 2.56
N PRO A 208 6.68 -29.36 2.31
CA PRO A 208 6.39 -30.35 1.29
C PRO A 208 6.62 -29.77 -0.10
N ALA A 209 7.02 -30.61 -1.05
CA ALA A 209 7.04 -30.22 -2.45
C ALA A 209 5.61 -30.01 -2.94
N VAL A 210 5.33 -28.84 -3.47
CA VAL A 210 4.03 -28.46 -4.02
C VAL A 210 4.20 -27.74 -5.36
N ASP A 211 3.17 -27.75 -6.17
CA ASP A 211 3.09 -26.92 -7.38
C ASP A 211 2.27 -25.65 -7.04
N GLN A 212 2.93 -24.49 -7.05
CA GLN A 212 2.25 -23.21 -6.92
C GLN A 212 2.08 -22.60 -8.31
N VAL A 213 0.82 -22.31 -8.68
CA VAL A 213 0.45 -21.87 -10.03
C VAL A 213 0.07 -20.39 -10.01
N TYR A 214 0.81 -19.59 -10.75
CA TYR A 214 0.57 -18.17 -10.97
C TYR A 214 -0.05 -17.95 -12.34
N LYS A 215 -1.30 -17.48 -12.38
CA LYS A 215 -2.06 -17.31 -13.61
C LYS A 215 -1.96 -15.89 -14.11
N LEU A 216 -1.63 -15.72 -15.38
CA LEU A 216 -1.69 -14.42 -16.03
C LEU A 216 -3.06 -14.26 -16.72
N PRO A 217 -3.83 -13.20 -16.41
CA PRO A 217 -5.10 -12.95 -17.07
C PRO A 217 -4.96 -12.83 -18.59
N GLU A 218 -5.87 -13.44 -19.35
CA GLU A 218 -5.82 -13.48 -20.82
C GLU A 218 -5.92 -12.09 -21.47
N TYR A 219 -6.44 -11.07 -20.77
CA TYR A 219 -6.54 -9.71 -21.27
C TYR A 219 -5.25 -8.89 -21.14
N ILE A 220 -4.23 -9.42 -20.44
CA ILE A 220 -2.95 -8.74 -20.32
C ILE A 220 -2.20 -8.79 -21.65
N SER A 221 -1.83 -7.64 -22.14
CA SER A 221 -1.07 -7.51 -23.38
C SER A 221 0.35 -8.07 -23.25
N GLN A 222 0.79 -8.86 -24.22
CA GLN A 222 2.15 -9.37 -24.32
C GLN A 222 2.73 -9.04 -25.72
N HIS A 223 2.54 -7.78 -26.13
CA HIS A 223 3.05 -7.27 -27.42
C HIS A 223 4.58 -7.39 -27.52
N PRO A 224 5.15 -7.45 -28.74
CA PRO A 224 6.59 -7.51 -28.94
C PRO A 224 7.38 -6.37 -28.30
N TRP A 225 6.75 -5.23 -28.04
CA TRP A 225 7.36 -4.07 -27.38
C TRP A 225 7.00 -3.94 -25.89
N ASP A 226 6.03 -4.70 -25.40
CA ASP A 226 5.61 -4.63 -24.00
C ASP A 226 6.57 -5.44 -23.11
N ARG A 227 7.30 -4.76 -22.26
CA ARG A 227 8.10 -5.37 -21.22
C ARG A 227 7.35 -5.31 -19.90
N VAL A 228 7.28 -6.40 -19.19
CA VAL A 228 6.73 -6.43 -17.83
C VAL A 228 7.75 -5.81 -16.87
N GLU A 229 7.28 -4.93 -15.99
CA GLU A 229 8.14 -4.34 -14.96
C GLU A 229 8.72 -5.43 -14.05
N GLY A 230 10.02 -5.35 -13.77
CA GLY A 230 10.75 -6.36 -13.01
C GLY A 230 11.35 -7.49 -13.85
N ALA A 231 10.90 -7.69 -15.10
CA ALA A 231 11.57 -8.62 -16.02
C ALA A 231 12.87 -8.03 -16.58
N PRO A 232 13.85 -8.85 -16.99
CA PRO A 232 15.11 -8.37 -17.56
C PRO A 232 14.91 -7.49 -18.81
N TYR A 233 15.85 -6.57 -19.05
CA TYR A 233 15.86 -5.81 -20.30
C TYR A 233 16.08 -6.73 -21.49
N GLY A 234 15.47 -6.42 -22.63
CA GLY A 234 15.53 -7.25 -23.82
C GLY A 234 14.53 -8.40 -23.82
N THR A 235 13.56 -8.39 -22.91
CA THR A 235 12.43 -9.31 -22.88
C THR A 235 11.13 -8.62 -23.32
N ARG A 236 10.10 -9.41 -23.64
CA ARG A 236 8.75 -9.00 -23.94
C ARG A 236 7.73 -9.88 -23.27
N GLY A 237 6.57 -9.33 -22.94
CA GLY A 237 5.47 -10.06 -22.32
C GLY A 237 5.91 -10.85 -21.08
N GLY A 238 5.21 -11.90 -20.78
CA GLY A 238 5.55 -12.77 -19.65
C GLY A 238 4.90 -12.36 -18.34
N ILE A 239 5.42 -12.93 -17.26
CA ILE A 239 4.94 -12.74 -15.90
C ILE A 239 6.11 -12.46 -14.96
N VAL A 240 5.88 -11.61 -13.99
CA VAL A 240 6.78 -11.36 -12.87
C VAL A 240 5.98 -11.52 -11.59
N ILE A 241 6.53 -12.27 -10.64
CA ILE A 241 5.93 -12.56 -9.36
C ILE A 241 6.95 -12.37 -8.24
N ASP A 242 6.48 -12.03 -7.06
CA ASP A 242 7.22 -12.17 -5.82
C ASP A 242 6.86 -13.53 -5.20
N HIS A 243 7.85 -14.42 -5.05
CA HIS A 243 7.67 -15.77 -4.52
C HIS A 243 8.56 -15.97 -3.30
N VAL A 244 8.02 -16.64 -2.27
CA VAL A 244 8.79 -16.97 -1.07
C VAL A 244 9.14 -18.45 -1.09
N PHE A 245 10.42 -18.74 -1.30
CA PHE A 245 10.94 -20.10 -1.22
C PHE A 245 11.05 -20.50 0.26
N PRO A 246 10.38 -21.59 0.69
CA PRO A 246 10.31 -21.93 2.11
C PRO A 246 11.60 -22.48 2.69
N THR A 247 12.51 -23.00 1.87
CA THR A 247 13.78 -23.62 2.28
C THR A 247 14.81 -23.58 1.15
N ASP A 248 16.07 -23.75 1.49
CA ASP A 248 17.11 -24.00 0.49
C ASP A 248 16.90 -25.38 -0.14
N GLY A 249 16.89 -25.45 -1.47
CA GLY A 249 16.64 -26.70 -2.16
C GLY A 249 16.57 -26.51 -3.67
N GLU A 250 16.11 -27.54 -4.36
CA GLU A 250 15.91 -27.53 -5.80
C GLU A 250 14.46 -27.19 -6.13
N TYR A 251 14.29 -26.37 -7.16
CA TYR A 251 12.98 -25.96 -7.67
C TYR A 251 12.93 -26.08 -9.18
N VAL A 252 11.75 -26.36 -9.72
CA VAL A 252 11.49 -26.48 -11.15
C VAL A 252 10.45 -25.43 -11.56
N PHE A 253 10.72 -24.70 -12.63
CA PHE A 253 9.80 -23.72 -13.18
C PHE A 253 9.13 -24.28 -14.42
N GLY A 254 7.80 -24.35 -14.38
CA GLY A 254 6.96 -24.75 -15.50
C GLY A 254 6.25 -23.54 -16.11
N ILE A 255 6.11 -23.52 -17.43
CA ILE A 255 5.40 -22.45 -18.13
C ILE A 255 4.41 -23.08 -19.09
N THR A 256 3.16 -22.59 -19.01
CA THR A 256 2.14 -22.92 -20.00
C THR A 256 1.83 -21.71 -20.88
N PHE A 257 1.30 -21.96 -22.05
CA PHE A 257 1.12 -20.94 -23.07
C PHE A 257 -0.29 -20.92 -23.65
N THR A 258 -0.68 -19.74 -24.17
CA THR A 258 -1.84 -19.59 -25.06
C THR A 258 -1.40 -18.90 -26.35
N GLY A 259 -2.16 -19.09 -27.42
CA GLY A 259 -1.86 -18.51 -28.74
C GLY A 259 -0.69 -19.21 -29.45
N GLY A 260 -0.12 -18.52 -30.42
CA GLY A 260 1.10 -18.97 -31.09
C GLY A 260 0.98 -20.11 -32.07
N ARG A 261 -0.19 -20.39 -32.66
CA ARG A 261 -0.38 -21.51 -33.65
C ARG A 261 0.61 -21.49 -34.80
N ASN A 262 1.06 -20.33 -35.21
CA ASN A 262 2.03 -20.13 -36.28
C ASN A 262 3.30 -19.43 -35.77
N ALA A 263 3.52 -19.47 -34.45
CA ALA A 263 4.63 -18.77 -33.83
C ALA A 263 5.97 -19.26 -34.35
N ARG A 264 6.87 -18.32 -34.48
CA ARG A 264 8.30 -18.57 -34.59
C ARG A 264 8.77 -19.31 -33.34
N LEU A 265 9.86 -20.02 -33.43
CA LEU A 265 10.56 -20.52 -32.26
C LEU A 265 10.98 -19.31 -31.42
N GLU A 266 10.57 -19.28 -30.17
CA GLU A 266 10.93 -18.25 -29.25
C GLU A 266 11.62 -18.81 -28.02
N ASP A 267 12.46 -18.01 -27.41
CA ASP A 267 13.12 -18.36 -26.16
C ASP A 267 12.43 -17.68 -25.01
N VAL A 268 12.29 -18.39 -23.90
CA VAL A 268 11.73 -17.88 -22.65
C VAL A 268 12.84 -17.83 -21.62
N ASP A 269 13.09 -16.62 -21.13
CA ASP A 269 14.02 -16.31 -20.06
C ASP A 269 13.35 -16.58 -18.72
N ILE A 270 13.97 -17.36 -17.86
CA ILE A 270 13.62 -17.51 -16.46
C ILE A 270 14.69 -16.82 -15.66
N SER A 271 14.29 -15.80 -14.91
CA SER A 271 15.21 -15.03 -14.07
C SER A 271 14.74 -14.97 -12.62
N ILE A 272 15.69 -15.02 -11.72
CA ILE A 272 15.49 -14.81 -10.27
C ILE A 272 16.25 -13.52 -9.90
N ASP A 273 15.56 -12.57 -9.31
CA ASP A 273 16.10 -11.25 -8.94
C ASP A 273 16.81 -10.53 -10.10
N GLY A 274 16.31 -10.75 -11.32
CA GLY A 274 16.87 -10.17 -12.55
C GLY A 274 18.06 -10.93 -13.15
N GLU A 275 18.54 -11.99 -12.50
CA GLU A 275 19.60 -12.85 -13.03
C GLU A 275 19.01 -14.09 -13.71
N ARG A 276 19.42 -14.36 -14.96
CA ARG A 276 18.94 -15.50 -15.71
C ARG A 276 19.43 -16.80 -15.11
N VAL A 277 18.49 -17.68 -14.75
CA VAL A 277 18.76 -19.02 -14.21
C VAL A 277 18.48 -20.12 -15.23
N ALA A 278 17.63 -19.86 -16.22
CA ALA A 278 17.38 -20.80 -17.33
C ALA A 278 16.94 -20.06 -18.59
N LEU A 279 17.19 -20.71 -19.74
CA LEU A 279 16.66 -20.31 -21.04
C LEU A 279 15.91 -21.51 -21.62
N LEU A 280 14.61 -21.37 -21.79
CA LEU A 280 13.74 -22.41 -22.31
C LEU A 280 13.37 -22.11 -23.76
N HIS A 281 13.32 -23.16 -24.60
CA HIS A 281 12.91 -23.01 -25.98
C HIS A 281 11.43 -23.36 -26.13
N TYR A 282 10.64 -22.37 -26.56
CA TYR A 282 9.25 -22.59 -26.89
C TYR A 282 9.14 -23.47 -28.13
N THR A 283 8.42 -24.58 -28.02
CA THR A 283 8.09 -25.46 -29.12
C THR A 283 6.58 -25.58 -29.27
N ARG A 284 6.11 -25.92 -30.48
CA ARG A 284 4.66 -26.13 -30.74
C ARG A 284 4.03 -27.22 -29.87
N SER A 285 4.78 -28.18 -29.38
CA SER A 285 4.29 -29.22 -28.46
C SER A 285 3.86 -28.68 -27.10
N GLY A 286 4.27 -27.47 -26.72
CA GLY A 286 3.84 -26.79 -25.51
C GLY A 286 2.42 -26.20 -25.58
N VAL A 287 1.74 -26.28 -26.74
CA VAL A 287 0.37 -25.77 -26.90
C VAL A 287 -0.53 -26.91 -27.35
N GLY A 288 -1.63 -27.17 -26.68
CA GLY A 288 -2.62 -28.18 -27.03
C GLY A 288 -3.20 -27.96 -28.43
N ALA A 289 -3.78 -29.01 -29.02
CA ALA A 289 -4.37 -28.98 -30.37
C ALA A 289 -5.49 -27.95 -30.53
N ASP A 290 -6.13 -27.56 -29.43
CA ASP A 290 -7.17 -26.54 -29.33
C ASP A 290 -6.60 -25.11 -29.20
N GLY A 291 -5.28 -24.95 -29.14
CA GLY A 291 -4.61 -23.67 -28.86
C GLY A 291 -4.71 -23.24 -27.39
N ARG A 292 -5.18 -24.11 -26.51
CA ARG A 292 -5.33 -23.90 -25.08
C ARG A 292 -4.55 -24.99 -24.35
N GLY A 293 -3.49 -24.57 -23.65
CA GLY A 293 -2.74 -25.40 -22.72
C GLY A 293 -2.23 -26.72 -23.26
N GLY A 294 -0.96 -26.82 -23.57
CA GLY A 294 -0.22 -28.07 -23.69
C GLY A 294 0.46 -28.43 -22.38
N GLU A 295 1.30 -29.46 -22.39
CA GLU A 295 2.09 -29.87 -21.22
C GLU A 295 3.03 -28.78 -20.69
N GLY A 296 3.19 -27.68 -21.44
CA GLY A 296 4.12 -26.59 -21.10
C GLY A 296 5.58 -27.00 -21.32
N ILE A 297 6.47 -26.10 -20.94
CA ILE A 297 7.90 -26.35 -20.87
C ILE A 297 8.38 -26.20 -19.43
N ARG A 298 9.41 -26.94 -19.05
CA ARG A 298 9.94 -26.92 -17.67
C ARG A 298 11.45 -26.77 -17.70
N THR A 299 11.98 -26.17 -16.62
CA THR A 299 13.43 -26.15 -16.39
C THR A 299 13.92 -27.49 -15.86
N GLU A 300 15.21 -27.72 -15.95
CA GLU A 300 15.90 -28.64 -15.03
C GLU A 300 15.78 -28.07 -13.59
N PRO A 301 15.99 -28.92 -12.55
CA PRO A 301 16.03 -28.46 -11.18
C PRO A 301 17.08 -27.36 -10.96
N ILE A 302 16.69 -26.28 -10.31
CA ILE A 302 17.54 -25.12 -10.02
C ILE A 302 17.67 -24.99 -8.51
N VAL A 303 18.90 -24.91 -8.02
CA VAL A 303 19.19 -24.70 -6.59
C VAL A 303 18.94 -23.26 -6.23
N LEU A 304 18.01 -23.02 -5.30
CA LEU A 304 17.66 -21.70 -4.79
C LEU A 304 17.74 -21.67 -3.28
N ARG A 305 17.92 -20.47 -2.76
CA ARG A 305 17.92 -20.21 -1.33
C ARG A 305 16.53 -19.84 -0.83
N VAL A 306 16.31 -20.09 0.44
CA VAL A 306 15.13 -19.65 1.19
C VAL A 306 14.98 -18.13 1.09
N GLY A 307 13.74 -17.66 1.12
CA GLY A 307 13.41 -16.25 1.20
C GLY A 307 12.57 -15.76 0.03
N GLN A 308 12.24 -14.50 0.07
CA GLN A 308 11.49 -13.85 -0.99
C GLN A 308 12.39 -13.49 -2.15
N HIS A 309 11.98 -13.88 -3.33
CA HIS A 309 12.68 -13.62 -4.59
C HIS A 309 11.70 -13.17 -5.66
N LYS A 310 12.16 -12.30 -6.52
CA LYS A 310 11.42 -11.90 -7.71
C LYS A 310 11.69 -12.90 -8.83
N VAL A 311 10.66 -13.62 -9.23
CA VAL A 311 10.72 -14.62 -10.31
C VAL A 311 10.10 -14.03 -11.56
N SER A 312 10.80 -14.08 -12.68
CA SER A 312 10.27 -13.68 -13.98
C SER A 312 10.36 -14.80 -15.01
N ALA A 313 9.31 -14.90 -15.83
CA ALA A 313 9.29 -15.75 -17.02
C ALA A 313 8.82 -14.88 -18.19
N ALA A 314 9.73 -14.55 -19.10
CA ALA A 314 9.43 -13.62 -20.20
C ALA A 314 10.12 -14.05 -21.50
N PHE A 315 9.51 -13.75 -22.64
CA PHE A 315 10.11 -14.07 -23.93
C PHE A 315 11.31 -13.20 -24.22
N VAL A 316 12.38 -13.77 -24.75
CA VAL A 316 13.54 -13.03 -25.23
C VAL A 316 13.14 -12.25 -26.48
N ARG A 317 13.27 -10.94 -26.44
CA ARG A 317 12.97 -10.08 -27.58
C ARG A 317 14.02 -10.28 -28.66
N ARG A 318 13.59 -10.72 -29.83
CA ARG A 318 14.43 -10.79 -31.02
C ARG A 318 14.28 -9.48 -31.79
N GLY A 319 15.38 -8.78 -31.98
CA GLY A 319 15.43 -7.62 -32.86
C GLY A 319 15.49 -8.06 -34.33
N ASP A 320 14.42 -7.90 -35.08
CA ASP A 320 14.37 -8.23 -36.50
C ASP A 320 14.92 -7.09 -37.40
N GLY A 321 15.87 -6.31 -36.92
CA GLY A 321 16.42 -5.16 -37.63
C GLY A 321 15.63 -3.85 -37.40
N PRO A 322 15.93 -2.77 -38.14
CA PRO A 322 15.21 -1.51 -37.98
C PRO A 322 13.75 -1.72 -38.31
N TYR A 323 12.89 -1.45 -37.34
CA TYR A 323 11.42 -1.47 -37.49
C TYR A 323 11.00 -0.26 -38.34
N GLU A 324 10.57 -0.53 -39.54
CA GLU A 324 9.74 0.43 -40.27
C GLU A 324 8.28 0.19 -39.87
N ASP A 325 7.82 0.86 -38.83
CA ASP A 325 6.47 0.73 -38.28
C ASP A 325 5.35 1.01 -39.28
N LEU A 326 5.67 1.67 -40.40
CA LEU A 326 4.72 2.05 -41.44
C LEU A 326 4.44 0.96 -42.48
N LEU A 327 5.22 -0.13 -42.51
CA LEU A 327 5.16 -1.12 -43.61
C LEU A 327 4.77 -2.54 -43.16
N ARG A 328 4.65 -2.80 -41.85
CA ARG A 328 4.17 -4.10 -41.35
C ARG A 328 2.85 -3.93 -40.61
N PRO A 329 1.85 -4.79 -40.84
CA PRO A 329 0.68 -4.86 -40.00
C PRO A 329 1.14 -5.15 -38.58
N HIS A 330 0.62 -4.41 -37.59
CA HIS A 330 0.86 -4.69 -36.19
C HIS A 330 0.44 -6.13 -35.90
N GLU A 331 1.35 -6.94 -35.40
CA GLU A 331 1.04 -8.27 -34.88
C GLU A 331 0.28 -8.08 -33.57
N TRP A 332 -1.00 -8.36 -33.58
CA TRP A 332 -1.83 -8.31 -32.38
C TRP A 332 -1.40 -9.39 -31.41
N SER A 333 -1.21 -9.04 -30.15
CA SER A 333 -0.74 -9.95 -29.10
C SER A 333 -1.70 -10.05 -27.91
N LEU A 334 -2.97 -9.72 -28.09
CA LEU A 334 -3.99 -10.02 -27.10
C LEU A 334 -4.36 -11.49 -27.17
N ALA A 335 -4.12 -12.23 -26.09
CA ALA A 335 -4.66 -13.57 -25.90
C ALA A 335 -6.13 -13.42 -25.46
N GLY A 336 -7.00 -14.22 -26.02
CA GLY A 336 -8.43 -14.18 -25.68
C GLY A 336 -9.26 -13.88 -26.90
N GLY A 337 -9.65 -14.93 -27.56
CA GLY A 337 -10.63 -14.92 -28.60
C GLY A 337 -11.75 -15.83 -28.22
N GLY A 338 -12.84 -15.29 -27.73
CA GLY A 338 -14.13 -15.93 -27.98
C GLY A 338 -14.39 -15.98 -29.47
N SER A 339 -15.35 -16.74 -29.94
CA SER A 339 -15.77 -16.93 -31.34
C SER A 339 -16.09 -15.63 -32.13
N GLY A 340 -15.75 -14.48 -31.59
CA GLY A 340 -15.91 -13.14 -32.19
C GLY A 340 -14.65 -12.50 -32.75
N GLY A 341 -13.52 -13.17 -32.76
CA GLY A 341 -12.40 -12.85 -33.64
C GLY A 341 -11.51 -11.64 -33.32
N ASN A 342 -11.58 -11.05 -32.14
CA ASN A 342 -10.64 -10.02 -31.74
C ASN A 342 -9.49 -10.64 -30.92
N GLY A 343 -8.32 -10.78 -31.55
CA GLY A 343 -7.12 -11.23 -30.85
C GLY A 343 -6.54 -12.54 -31.35
N ILE A 344 -6.42 -12.70 -32.66
CA ILE A 344 -5.55 -13.73 -33.21
C ILE A 344 -4.13 -13.23 -33.02
N THR A 345 -3.42 -13.80 -32.06
CA THR A 345 -1.98 -13.53 -31.95
C THR A 345 -1.21 -14.63 -32.66
N SER A 346 -0.26 -14.23 -33.47
CA SER A 346 0.74 -15.13 -34.05
C SER A 346 1.82 -15.50 -33.03
N LEU A 347 1.94 -14.74 -31.95
CA LEU A 347 2.94 -14.90 -30.91
C LEU A 347 2.41 -15.75 -29.73
N PRO A 348 3.25 -16.57 -29.13
CA PRO A 348 2.88 -17.24 -27.89
C PRO A 348 2.79 -16.24 -26.74
N HIS A 349 1.84 -16.49 -25.85
CA HIS A 349 1.70 -15.77 -24.59
C HIS A 349 1.93 -16.71 -23.43
N VAL A 350 2.62 -16.26 -22.39
CA VAL A 350 2.64 -16.96 -21.09
C VAL A 350 1.22 -16.93 -20.52
N ARG A 351 0.73 -18.09 -20.14
CA ARG A 351 -0.56 -18.25 -19.46
C ARG A 351 -0.37 -18.47 -17.96
N ASP A 352 0.45 -19.47 -17.62
CA ASP A 352 0.74 -19.79 -16.23
C ASP A 352 2.24 -19.92 -16.02
N LEU A 353 2.73 -19.48 -14.88
CA LEU A 353 4.02 -19.84 -14.32
C LEU A 353 3.78 -20.77 -13.13
N ILE A 354 4.43 -21.91 -13.14
CA ILE A 354 4.33 -22.94 -12.11
C ILE A 354 5.68 -23.04 -11.41
N VAL A 355 5.68 -22.88 -10.10
CA VAL A 355 6.84 -23.09 -9.24
C VAL A 355 6.64 -24.41 -8.51
N SER A 356 7.47 -25.40 -8.78
CA SER A 356 7.41 -26.76 -8.21
C SER A 356 8.57 -26.99 -7.27
N GLY A 357 8.33 -27.49 -6.08
CA GLY A 357 9.33 -27.76 -5.06
C GLY A 357 8.87 -27.40 -3.65
N PRO A 358 9.79 -27.44 -2.66
CA PRO A 358 11.21 -27.76 -2.72
C PRO A 358 11.50 -29.26 -2.95
N TYR A 359 12.56 -29.55 -3.68
CA TYR A 359 13.16 -30.88 -3.77
C TYR A 359 14.57 -30.83 -3.16
N ASN A 360 15.10 -31.98 -2.72
CA ASN A 360 16.47 -32.09 -2.22
C ASN A 360 16.87 -30.96 -1.26
N THR A 361 16.03 -30.73 -0.23
CA THR A 361 16.21 -29.62 0.73
C THR A 361 17.55 -29.72 1.46
N THR A 362 18.26 -28.58 1.59
CA THR A 362 19.59 -28.53 2.21
C THR A 362 19.62 -27.75 3.53
N GLY A 363 18.57 -27.01 3.83
CA GLY A 363 18.44 -26.25 5.08
C GLY A 363 17.77 -24.92 4.93
N ILE A 364 18.11 -23.95 5.78
CA ILE A 364 17.58 -22.60 5.78
C ILE A 364 18.76 -21.64 5.87
N SER A 365 19.01 -20.90 4.79
CA SER A 365 20.00 -19.82 4.75
C SER A 365 19.50 -18.56 5.48
N GLU A 366 20.43 -17.66 5.78
CA GLU A 366 20.10 -16.37 6.35
C GLU A 366 19.42 -15.46 5.32
N THR A 367 18.34 -14.80 5.72
CA THR A 367 17.61 -13.83 4.90
C THR A 367 17.53 -12.47 5.62
N PRO A 368 17.23 -11.35 4.93
CA PRO A 368 16.99 -10.07 5.59
C PRO A 368 15.93 -10.15 6.69
N THR A 369 14.85 -10.90 6.45
CA THR A 369 13.78 -11.15 7.42
C THR A 369 14.30 -11.89 8.65
N ARG A 370 15.06 -12.97 8.45
CA ARG A 370 15.66 -13.74 9.56
C ARG A 370 16.65 -12.90 10.36
N SER A 371 17.51 -12.12 9.69
CA SER A 371 18.45 -11.20 10.32
C SER A 371 17.74 -10.13 11.15
N LYS A 372 16.60 -9.63 10.66
CA LYS A 372 15.77 -8.72 11.42
C LYS A 372 15.12 -9.41 12.63
N ILE A 373 14.66 -10.65 12.50
CA ILE A 373 14.02 -11.39 13.58
C ILE A 373 15.05 -11.78 14.66
N PHE A 374 16.13 -12.42 14.27
CA PHE A 374 17.13 -12.95 15.20
C PHE A 374 18.20 -11.90 15.55
N SER A 375 17.81 -10.91 16.38
CA SER A 375 18.76 -9.91 16.89
C SER A 375 19.82 -10.50 17.83
N CYS A 376 19.62 -11.71 18.30
CA CYS A 376 20.57 -12.54 19.02
C CYS A 376 20.41 -13.99 18.59
N ARG A 377 21.47 -14.79 18.78
CA ARG A 377 21.47 -16.24 18.57
C ARG A 377 22.16 -16.91 19.73
N PRO A 378 21.45 -17.77 20.50
CA PRO A 378 22.04 -18.49 21.61
C PRO A 378 23.10 -19.48 21.11
N THR A 379 24.24 -19.51 21.76
CA THR A 379 25.31 -20.47 21.49
C THR A 379 25.27 -21.67 22.44
N VAL A 380 24.59 -21.50 23.56
CA VAL A 380 24.36 -22.54 24.56
C VAL A 380 22.89 -22.48 25.01
N PRO A 381 22.33 -23.63 25.48
CA PRO A 381 20.91 -23.66 25.87
C PRO A 381 20.54 -22.70 27.02
N SER A 382 21.47 -22.36 27.89
CA SER A 382 21.23 -21.39 28.97
C SER A 382 20.96 -19.96 28.50
N GLU A 383 21.32 -19.59 27.27
CA GLU A 383 21.11 -18.27 26.67
C GLU A 383 19.76 -18.17 25.97
N GLU A 384 19.12 -19.28 25.62
CA GLU A 384 17.94 -19.35 24.78
C GLU A 384 16.78 -18.49 25.30
N LEU A 385 16.46 -18.64 26.60
CA LEU A 385 15.32 -17.94 27.21
C LEU A 385 15.53 -16.41 27.23
N ALA A 386 16.76 -15.96 27.52
CA ALA A 386 17.07 -14.54 27.56
C ALA A 386 17.02 -13.92 26.16
N CYS A 387 17.60 -14.61 25.16
CA CYS A 387 17.56 -14.19 23.78
C CYS A 387 16.11 -14.19 23.22
N ALA A 388 15.33 -15.24 23.47
CA ALA A 388 13.94 -15.31 23.08
C ALA A 388 13.12 -14.15 23.67
N ARG A 389 13.28 -13.87 24.97
CA ARG A 389 12.61 -12.73 25.59
C ARG A 389 12.98 -11.40 24.94
N GLN A 390 14.24 -11.19 24.60
CA GLN A 390 14.70 -9.99 23.91
C GLN A 390 14.01 -9.84 22.52
N ILE A 391 14.01 -10.91 21.72
CA ILE A 391 13.37 -10.94 20.39
C ILE A 391 11.88 -10.65 20.53
N VAL A 392 11.18 -11.39 21.38
CA VAL A 392 9.73 -11.29 21.57
C VAL A 392 9.32 -9.91 22.09
N SER A 393 10.09 -9.34 23.04
CA SER A 393 9.80 -8.01 23.57
C SER A 393 9.94 -6.92 22.52
N ARG A 394 10.96 -7.00 21.67
CA ARG A 394 11.15 -6.04 20.58
C ARG A 394 10.02 -6.14 19.58
N PHE A 395 9.74 -7.33 19.05
CA PHE A 395 8.66 -7.53 18.07
C PHE A 395 7.30 -7.15 18.61
N GLY A 396 7.00 -7.53 19.82
CA GLY A 396 5.73 -7.19 20.45
C GLY A 396 5.59 -5.67 20.63
N THR A 397 6.67 -4.96 20.98
CA THR A 397 6.65 -3.50 21.10
C THR A 397 6.39 -2.82 19.76
N GLU A 398 7.09 -3.24 18.71
CA GLU A 398 6.91 -2.72 17.34
C GLU A 398 5.49 -3.04 16.82
N ALA A 399 5.04 -4.30 16.95
CA ALA A 399 3.75 -4.76 16.46
C ALA A 399 2.55 -4.12 17.18
N TYR A 400 2.63 -3.99 18.51
CA TYR A 400 1.57 -3.41 19.33
C TYR A 400 1.65 -1.87 19.39
N ARG A 401 2.69 -1.30 18.79
CA ARG A 401 2.89 0.16 18.70
C ARG A 401 2.87 0.83 20.08
N ARG A 402 3.33 0.13 21.10
CA ARG A 402 3.42 0.58 22.48
C ARG A 402 4.41 -0.24 23.29
N PRO A 403 4.95 0.28 24.41
CA PRO A 403 5.66 -0.54 25.35
C PRO A 403 4.79 -1.72 25.83
N LEU A 404 5.40 -2.89 25.92
CA LEU A 404 4.71 -4.09 26.42
C LEU A 404 4.54 -4.04 27.95
N LEU A 405 3.42 -4.59 28.41
CA LEU A 405 3.19 -4.88 29.81
C LEU A 405 3.84 -6.23 30.15
N ASP A 406 4.11 -6.48 31.44
CA ASP A 406 4.63 -7.77 31.89
C ASP A 406 3.70 -8.94 31.55
N SER A 407 2.40 -8.70 31.53
CA SER A 407 1.39 -9.66 31.09
C SER A 407 1.50 -10.01 29.61
N ASP A 408 1.80 -9.01 28.76
CA ASP A 408 2.01 -9.24 27.33
C ASP A 408 3.23 -10.14 27.12
N ILE A 409 4.36 -9.78 27.77
CA ILE A 409 5.61 -10.53 27.66
C ILE A 409 5.42 -11.96 28.15
N SER A 410 4.76 -12.14 29.31
CA SER A 410 4.51 -13.46 29.89
C SER A 410 3.62 -14.30 28.96
N GLY A 411 2.57 -13.73 28.40
CA GLY A 411 1.70 -14.40 27.44
C GLY A 411 2.46 -14.86 26.19
N LEU A 412 3.25 -13.97 25.59
CA LEU A 412 4.04 -14.30 24.41
C LEU A 412 5.14 -15.33 24.69
N MET A 413 5.77 -15.28 25.86
CA MET A 413 6.76 -16.28 26.28
C MET A 413 6.16 -17.68 26.54
N ASN A 414 4.88 -17.79 26.88
CA ASN A 414 4.19 -19.08 26.93
C ASN A 414 4.07 -19.70 25.52
N PHE A 415 3.77 -18.89 24.49
CA PHE A 415 3.79 -19.37 23.10
C PHE A 415 5.20 -19.76 22.64
N TYR A 416 6.23 -19.01 23.08
CA TYR A 416 7.61 -19.42 22.83
C TYR A 416 7.90 -20.79 23.44
N ALA A 417 7.52 -21.03 24.69
CA ALA A 417 7.73 -22.30 25.35
C ALA A 417 7.04 -23.47 24.61
N ASP A 418 5.75 -23.31 24.24
CA ASP A 418 5.00 -24.31 23.47
C ASP A 418 5.70 -24.62 22.12
N GLY A 419 6.16 -23.60 21.41
CA GLY A 419 6.86 -23.79 20.14
C GLY A 419 8.23 -24.41 20.27
N SER A 420 8.97 -24.10 21.36
CA SER A 420 10.32 -24.60 21.58
C SER A 420 10.37 -26.09 21.93
N GLU A 421 9.33 -26.65 22.55
CA GLU A 421 9.21 -28.09 22.82
C GLU A 421 9.23 -28.91 21.50
N ARG A 422 8.73 -28.38 20.41
CA ARG A 422 8.58 -29.08 19.12
C ARG A 422 9.68 -28.75 18.12
N GLY A 423 10.13 -27.50 18.09
CA GLY A 423 11.03 -26.97 17.08
C GLY A 423 12.28 -26.27 17.61
N GLY A 424 12.62 -26.48 18.90
CA GLY A 424 13.77 -25.80 19.52
C GLY A 424 13.62 -24.29 19.56
N PHE A 425 14.73 -23.58 19.68
CA PHE A 425 14.76 -22.12 19.79
C PHE A 425 14.00 -21.39 18.65
N GLU A 426 14.27 -21.77 17.40
CA GLU A 426 13.62 -21.12 16.24
C GLU A 426 12.12 -21.45 16.18
N GLY A 427 11.72 -22.68 16.53
CA GLY A 427 10.31 -23.07 16.66
C GLY A 427 9.56 -22.26 17.70
N GLY A 428 10.21 -21.99 18.83
CA GLY A 428 9.70 -21.12 19.90
C GLY A 428 9.50 -19.67 19.41
N VAL A 429 10.53 -19.10 18.76
CA VAL A 429 10.45 -17.74 18.19
C VAL A 429 9.34 -17.65 17.15
N ARG A 430 9.22 -18.65 16.27
CA ARG A 430 8.15 -18.70 15.26
C ARG A 430 6.76 -18.67 15.91
N ARG A 431 6.55 -19.51 16.94
CA ARG A 431 5.25 -19.59 17.61
C ARG A 431 4.90 -18.31 18.37
N ALA A 432 5.89 -17.65 18.97
CA ALA A 432 5.70 -16.34 19.59
C ALA A 432 5.39 -15.26 18.55
N LEU A 433 6.07 -15.26 17.39
CA LEU A 433 5.78 -14.35 16.29
C LEU A 433 4.36 -14.55 15.74
N GLU A 434 3.94 -15.80 15.54
CA GLU A 434 2.58 -16.16 15.16
C GLU A 434 1.56 -15.58 16.14
N ALA A 435 1.82 -15.68 17.45
CA ALA A 435 0.96 -15.12 18.49
C ALA A 435 0.92 -13.59 18.46
N VAL A 436 2.05 -12.92 18.15
CA VAL A 436 2.09 -11.46 17.97
C VAL A 436 1.21 -11.04 16.80
N LEU A 437 1.35 -11.70 15.64
CA LEU A 437 0.63 -11.36 14.41
C LEU A 437 -0.87 -11.67 14.50
N ALA A 438 -1.26 -12.68 15.27
CA ALA A 438 -2.65 -13.04 15.53
C ALA A 438 -3.30 -12.18 16.63
N SER A 439 -2.51 -11.38 17.35
CA SER A 439 -3.01 -10.61 18.49
C SER A 439 -3.96 -9.49 18.06
N PRO A 440 -5.07 -9.29 18.78
CA PRO A 440 -5.89 -8.09 18.59
C PRO A 440 -5.09 -6.78 18.69
N HIS A 441 -4.03 -6.75 19.51
CA HIS A 441 -3.16 -5.57 19.63
C HIS A 441 -2.37 -5.26 18.34
N PHE A 442 -2.13 -6.25 17.49
CA PHE A 442 -1.57 -6.05 16.16
C PHE A 442 -2.66 -5.66 15.15
N VAL A 443 -3.72 -6.45 15.09
CA VAL A 443 -4.79 -6.33 14.09
C VAL A 443 -5.61 -5.05 14.25
N PHE A 444 -5.82 -4.58 15.49
CA PHE A 444 -6.58 -3.38 15.78
C PHE A 444 -5.68 -2.23 16.23
N ARG A 445 -6.09 -1.02 15.90
CA ARG A 445 -5.49 0.22 16.39
C ARG A 445 -6.14 0.62 17.70
N PHE A 446 -5.74 -0.04 18.79
CA PHE A 446 -6.21 0.31 20.13
C PHE A 446 -5.52 1.57 20.64
N GLU A 447 -6.30 2.46 21.21
CA GLU A 447 -5.83 3.62 21.95
C GLU A 447 -6.18 3.46 23.42
N ARG A 448 -5.27 3.82 24.29
CA ARG A 448 -5.50 3.67 25.75
C ARG A 448 -6.33 4.81 26.29
N GLU A 449 -7.36 4.48 27.02
CA GLU A 449 -8.11 5.45 27.80
C GLU A 449 -7.33 5.81 29.07
N PRO A 450 -7.25 7.10 29.44
CA PRO A 450 -6.82 7.48 30.79
C PRO A 450 -7.72 6.85 31.86
N GLY A 451 -7.16 6.48 32.99
CA GLY A 451 -7.74 5.54 33.95
C GLY A 451 -9.08 5.88 34.64
N LYS A 452 -9.64 7.07 34.52
CA LYS A 452 -11.01 7.42 34.95
C LYS A 452 -11.49 8.58 34.13
N ILE A 453 -12.43 8.32 33.22
CA ILE A 453 -13.09 9.33 32.40
C ILE A 453 -14.58 9.08 32.52
N ASP A 454 -15.34 10.15 32.76
CA ASP A 454 -16.79 10.09 32.75
C ASP A 454 -17.31 9.90 31.31
N SER A 455 -18.41 9.17 31.16
CA SER A 455 -19.00 8.90 29.86
C SER A 455 -19.33 10.22 29.13
N GLY A 456 -18.77 10.39 27.94
CA GLY A 456 -18.93 11.61 27.11
C GLY A 456 -17.90 12.71 27.38
N GLU A 457 -16.95 12.52 28.28
CA GLU A 457 -15.86 13.45 28.51
C GLU A 457 -14.76 13.28 27.44
N ALA A 458 -14.25 14.40 26.93
CA ALA A 458 -13.13 14.42 26.00
C ALA A 458 -11.80 14.31 26.75
N TYR A 459 -10.88 13.48 26.22
CA TYR A 459 -9.55 13.33 26.80
C TYR A 459 -8.44 13.50 25.74
N ARG A 460 -7.26 13.83 26.22
CA ARG A 460 -6.07 13.91 25.37
C ARG A 460 -5.49 12.51 25.15
N LEU A 461 -5.22 12.17 23.87
CA LEU A 461 -4.49 10.95 23.53
C LEU A 461 -3.05 11.00 24.08
N SER A 462 -2.49 9.82 24.38
CA SER A 462 -1.06 9.70 24.63
C SER A 462 -0.26 10.06 23.37
N ASP A 463 0.98 10.52 23.55
CA ASP A 463 1.83 10.88 22.41
C ASP A 463 2.12 9.66 21.51
N VAL A 464 2.18 8.46 22.08
CA VAL A 464 2.36 7.20 21.34
C VAL A 464 1.12 6.87 20.51
N ASP A 465 -0.08 6.98 21.08
CA ASP A 465 -1.32 6.74 20.36
C ASP A 465 -1.54 7.79 19.26
N LEU A 466 -1.18 9.05 19.55
CA LEU A 466 -1.23 10.13 18.56
C LEU A 466 -0.25 9.89 17.40
N ALA A 467 0.98 9.46 17.68
CA ALA A 467 1.96 9.11 16.67
C ALA A 467 1.47 7.95 15.79
N SER A 468 0.89 6.91 16.40
CA SER A 468 0.28 5.80 15.66
C SER A 468 -0.86 6.28 14.77
N ARG A 469 -1.79 7.09 15.29
CA ARG A 469 -2.90 7.65 14.50
C ARG A 469 -2.42 8.47 13.32
N LEU A 470 -1.42 9.32 13.54
CA LEU A 470 -0.85 10.19 12.51
C LEU A 470 -0.12 9.36 11.42
N SER A 471 0.64 8.34 11.81
CA SER A 471 1.35 7.45 10.86
C SER A 471 0.36 6.72 9.96
N PHE A 472 -0.68 6.12 10.51
CA PHE A 472 -1.71 5.45 9.69
C PHE A 472 -2.50 6.43 8.82
N PHE A 473 -2.72 7.66 9.28
CA PHE A 473 -3.38 8.68 8.46
C PHE A 473 -2.52 9.12 7.27
N LEU A 474 -1.21 9.32 7.47
CA LEU A 474 -0.32 9.83 6.43
C LEU A 474 0.22 8.74 5.50
N TRP A 475 0.56 7.58 6.04
CA TRP A 475 1.28 6.53 5.31
C TRP A 475 0.55 5.18 5.29
N GLY A 476 -0.50 5.00 6.10
CA GLY A 476 -1.24 3.75 6.21
C GLY A 476 -0.40 2.60 6.79
N THR A 477 0.58 2.91 7.62
CA THR A 477 1.51 1.95 8.24
C THR A 477 1.84 2.36 9.68
N PRO A 478 2.33 1.45 10.54
CA PRO A 478 2.85 1.79 11.86
C PRO A 478 3.97 2.85 11.82
N PRO A 479 4.15 3.61 12.91
CA PRO A 479 5.22 4.59 13.03
C PRO A 479 6.61 3.96 13.12
#